data_856e0ab2d14431ac86ddebc9f3ede268
#
_entry.id   856e0ab2d14431ac86ddebc9f3ede268
#
_cell.length_a   1.000
_cell.length_b   1.000
_cell.length_c   1.000
_cell.angle_alpha   90.00
_cell.angle_beta   90.00
_cell.angle_gamma   90.00
#
_symmetry.space_group_name_H-M   'P 1'
#
loop_
_entity.id
_entity.type
_entity.pdbx_description
1 polymer ?
#
loop_
_entity_poly.entity_id
_entity_poly.type
_entity_poly.pdbx_seq_one_letter_code
_entity_poly.pdbx_strand_id
1 'polypeptide(L)'
;NAQLLTDSLWHIYPTKNINTVAISQQLNEELLLALDMEEIIHPLGANRMLGYAWGYYEGAPIPSAPAIDFIIKQAEQMPEGEKLPVACLGAVTNVAAALETRPELVSKLKVYMLGAQYDPARGVWNKSEFNIRNDLNAFDRLLNNQELELYVMPASTASVFRFDHQASLHKLSQMDHPVSKILARRWAEVSAGEKWTMWDLALIEAMIHPDMATLEERAAPPENGGRIINVYTSIEPEQMEAAFWNSLKNDLP
;
A
#
# COMPACT_ATOMS: atom_id res chain seq x y z
N ASN A 1 7.18 12.12 -8.33
CA ASN A 1 8.45 11.39 -8.24
C ASN A 1 8.40 10.53 -6.97
N ALA A 2 8.24 9.21 -7.12
CA ALA A 2 8.36 8.30 -6.00
C ALA A 2 9.81 8.30 -5.52
N GLN A 3 10.05 8.75 -4.30
CA GLN A 3 11.40 8.81 -3.72
C GLN A 3 11.63 7.76 -2.63
N LEU A 4 10.61 6.96 -2.33
CA LEU A 4 10.63 6.01 -1.23
C LEU A 4 9.91 4.73 -1.59
N LEU A 5 10.62 3.61 -1.51
CA LEU A 5 10.06 2.29 -1.43
C LEU A 5 10.41 1.70 -0.06
N THR A 6 9.44 1.08 0.60
CA THR A 6 9.67 0.32 1.83
C THR A 6 8.91 -0.99 1.76
N ASP A 7 9.54 -2.05 2.25
CA ASP A 7 8.89 -3.34 2.32
C ASP A 7 8.01 -3.45 3.55
N SER A 8 6.96 -4.23 3.44
CA SER A 8 6.09 -4.53 4.55
C SER A 8 6.00 -6.03 4.83
N LEU A 9 5.64 -6.35 6.08
CA LEU A 9 5.40 -7.71 6.49
C LEU A 9 4.17 -8.27 5.74
N TRP A 10 4.29 -9.49 5.23
CA TRP A 10 3.18 -10.27 4.72
C TRP A 10 3.36 -11.77 5.01
N HIS A 11 2.27 -12.49 5.22
CA HIS A 11 2.30 -13.90 5.52
C HIS A 11 1.59 -14.72 4.46
N ILE A 12 2.30 -15.72 3.91
CA ILE A 12 1.72 -16.75 3.05
C ILE A 12 1.39 -17.97 3.92
N TYR A 13 0.23 -18.54 3.73
CA TYR A 13 -0.15 -19.79 4.33
C TYR A 13 0.54 -20.98 3.65
N PRO A 14 0.97 -22.00 4.41
CA PRO A 14 1.24 -22.10 5.84
C PRO A 14 2.64 -21.65 6.18
N THR A 15 2.81 -21.13 7.37
CA THR A 15 4.01 -20.56 7.92
C THR A 15 5.24 -21.47 7.88
N LYS A 16 6.05 -21.33 6.87
CA LYS A 16 7.50 -21.55 7.02
C LYS A 16 8.09 -20.21 7.44
N ASN A 17 9.19 -20.21 8.20
CA ASN A 17 9.94 -18.99 8.56
C ASN A 17 10.55 -18.35 7.30
N ILE A 18 9.69 -17.75 6.47
CA ILE A 18 10.09 -17.04 5.27
C ILE A 18 10.23 -15.57 5.66
N ASN A 19 11.38 -14.98 5.40
CA ASN A 19 11.57 -13.55 5.53
C ASN A 19 10.91 -12.85 4.33
N THR A 20 9.62 -12.55 4.46
CA THR A 20 8.80 -11.96 3.40
C THR A 20 9.27 -10.55 3.04
N VAL A 21 9.81 -9.80 3.99
CA VAL A 21 10.40 -8.46 3.77
C VAL A 21 11.61 -8.55 2.83
N ALA A 22 12.51 -9.54 3.05
CA ALA A 22 13.65 -9.72 2.16
C ALA A 22 13.25 -10.17 0.75
N ILE A 23 12.19 -10.96 0.62
CA ILE A 23 11.67 -11.36 -0.70
C ILE A 23 11.09 -10.15 -1.43
N SER A 24 10.30 -9.32 -0.76
CA SER A 24 9.77 -8.08 -1.33
C SER A 24 10.90 -7.16 -1.77
N GLN A 25 11.94 -6.98 -0.95
CA GLN A 25 13.09 -6.17 -1.29
C GLN A 25 13.78 -6.65 -2.57
N GLN A 26 14.03 -7.95 -2.70
CA GLN A 26 14.64 -8.50 -3.91
C GLN A 26 13.83 -8.22 -5.18
N LEU A 27 12.49 -8.32 -5.08
CA LEU A 27 11.59 -8.01 -6.21
C LEU A 27 11.63 -6.53 -6.58
N ASN A 28 11.67 -5.65 -5.59
CA ASN A 28 11.75 -4.22 -5.82
C ASN A 28 13.12 -3.84 -6.42
N GLU A 29 14.22 -4.40 -5.92
CA GLU A 29 15.56 -4.21 -6.48
C GLU A 29 15.64 -4.66 -7.94
N GLU A 30 15.04 -5.80 -8.27
CA GLU A 30 14.97 -6.28 -9.66
C GLU A 30 14.22 -5.28 -10.57
N LEU A 31 13.12 -4.69 -10.08
CA LEU A 31 12.35 -3.68 -10.83
C LEU A 31 13.11 -2.36 -10.94
N LEU A 32 13.74 -1.88 -9.87
CA LEU A 32 14.52 -0.66 -9.88
C LEU A 32 15.69 -0.75 -10.85
N LEU A 33 16.41 -1.88 -10.87
CA LEU A 33 17.46 -2.15 -11.85
C LEU A 33 16.93 -2.13 -13.29
N ALA A 34 15.76 -2.73 -13.53
CA ALA A 34 15.15 -2.77 -14.85
C ALA A 34 14.62 -1.40 -15.33
N LEU A 35 14.47 -0.46 -14.41
CA LEU A 35 14.04 0.92 -14.65
C LEU A 35 15.19 1.93 -14.67
N ASP A 36 16.45 1.49 -14.50
CA ASP A 36 17.61 2.36 -14.31
C ASP A 36 17.40 3.38 -13.16
N MET A 37 16.78 2.93 -12.04
CA MET A 37 16.35 3.75 -10.90
C MET A 37 16.94 3.28 -9.56
N GLU A 38 18.14 2.68 -9.55
CA GLU A 38 18.80 2.12 -8.37
C GLU A 38 19.16 3.18 -7.33
N GLU A 39 19.16 4.46 -7.70
CA GLU A 39 19.34 5.58 -6.78
C GLU A 39 18.15 5.79 -5.83
N ILE A 40 16.99 5.18 -6.11
CA ILE A 40 15.85 5.24 -5.19
C ILE A 40 16.19 4.52 -3.89
N ILE A 41 16.16 5.28 -2.80
CA ILE A 41 16.45 4.76 -1.46
C ILE A 41 15.40 3.71 -1.09
N HIS A 42 15.86 2.50 -0.79
CA HIS A 42 15.03 1.33 -0.57
C HIS A 42 15.41 0.59 0.73
N PRO A 43 15.09 1.15 1.93
CA PRO A 43 15.44 0.55 3.20
C PRO A 43 14.49 -0.61 3.57
N LEU A 44 15.05 -1.63 4.23
CA LEU A 44 14.25 -2.75 4.77
C LEU A 44 13.20 -2.28 5.77
N GLY A 45 11.97 -2.76 5.59
CA GLY A 45 10.86 -2.57 6.51
C GLY A 45 10.88 -3.50 7.72
N ALA A 46 9.93 -3.28 8.63
CA ALA A 46 9.75 -4.11 9.80
C ALA A 46 9.32 -5.54 9.43
N ASN A 47 9.97 -6.54 10.04
CA ASN A 47 9.64 -7.95 9.88
C ASN A 47 8.83 -8.49 11.09
N ARG A 48 8.18 -7.60 11.82
CA ARG A 48 7.31 -7.92 12.97
C ARG A 48 6.16 -6.92 13.02
N MET A 49 5.01 -7.39 13.49
CA MET A 49 3.86 -6.54 13.73
C MET A 49 4.10 -5.57 14.90
N LEU A 50 3.29 -4.53 14.98
CA LEU A 50 3.23 -3.61 16.11
C LEU A 50 2.64 -4.34 17.33
N GLY A 51 3.34 -4.31 18.46
CA GLY A 51 2.89 -4.96 19.68
C GLY A 51 2.89 -6.49 19.62
N TYR A 52 1.79 -7.09 20.04
CA TYR A 52 1.61 -8.54 20.12
C TYR A 52 0.40 -9.01 19.32
N ALA A 53 0.33 -10.30 19.03
CA ALA A 53 -0.81 -10.88 18.31
C ALA A 53 -2.17 -10.69 19.01
N TRP A 54 -2.17 -10.43 20.31
CA TRP A 54 -3.37 -10.19 21.12
C TRP A 54 -3.66 -8.71 21.38
N GLY A 55 -2.84 -7.80 20.86
CA GLY A 55 -3.10 -6.37 20.92
C GLY A 55 -1.86 -5.48 21.09
N TYR A 56 -2.09 -4.18 20.99
CA TYR A 56 -1.13 -3.13 21.27
C TYR A 56 -1.62 -2.27 22.44
N TYR A 57 -0.74 -2.03 23.41
CA TYR A 57 -0.99 -1.24 24.61
C TYR A 57 0.31 -0.54 25.04
N GLU A 58 0.22 0.37 25.99
CA GLU A 58 1.37 1.11 26.51
C GLU A 58 2.46 0.15 27.02
N GLY A 59 3.68 0.34 26.53
CA GLY A 59 4.83 -0.54 26.82
C GLY A 59 4.92 -1.81 25.96
N ALA A 60 3.98 -2.03 25.04
CA ALA A 60 4.12 -3.10 24.05
C ALA A 60 5.25 -2.77 23.05
N PRO A 61 5.91 -3.79 22.45
CA PRO A 61 7.03 -3.56 21.58
C PRO A 61 6.64 -2.80 20.30
N ILE A 62 7.42 -1.78 19.98
CA ILE A 62 7.39 -1.08 18.69
C ILE A 62 8.50 -1.71 17.84
N PRO A 63 8.22 -2.21 16.64
CA PRO A 63 9.26 -2.72 15.78
C PRO A 63 10.22 -1.61 15.36
N SER A 64 11.49 -1.94 15.22
CA SER A 64 12.50 -1.06 14.63
C SER A 64 12.96 -1.61 13.29
N ALA A 65 13.15 -0.74 12.31
CA ALA A 65 13.65 -1.10 10.98
C ALA A 65 14.19 0.15 10.27
N PRO A 66 15.15 0.02 9.35
CA PRO A 66 15.69 1.15 8.58
C PRO A 66 14.60 1.98 7.86
N ALA A 67 13.53 1.33 7.38
CA ALA A 67 12.41 2.01 6.73
C ALA A 67 11.63 2.93 7.69
N ILE A 68 11.50 2.55 8.96
CA ILE A 68 10.83 3.36 9.99
C ILE A 68 11.64 4.64 10.24
N ASP A 69 12.94 4.49 10.46
CA ASP A 69 13.86 5.62 10.65
C ASP A 69 13.87 6.54 9.43
N PHE A 70 13.76 5.95 8.24
CA PHE A 70 13.72 6.71 6.99
C PHE A 70 12.41 7.51 6.87
N ILE A 71 11.26 6.93 7.18
CA ILE A 71 9.96 7.66 7.20
C ILE A 71 10.03 8.82 8.18
N ILE A 72 10.54 8.60 9.40
CA ILE A 72 10.73 9.64 10.41
C ILE A 72 11.58 10.78 9.85
N LYS A 73 12.76 10.45 9.32
CA LYS A 73 13.69 11.44 8.76
C LYS A 73 13.05 12.25 7.61
N GLN A 74 12.32 11.59 6.70
CA GLN A 74 11.67 12.29 5.60
C GLN A 74 10.53 13.22 6.11
N ALA A 75 9.75 12.76 7.07
CA ALA A 75 8.69 13.56 7.67
C ALA A 75 9.26 14.79 8.42
N GLU A 76 10.38 14.63 9.14
CA GLU A 76 11.08 15.73 9.81
C GLU A 76 11.57 16.81 8.83
N GLN A 77 11.95 16.40 7.62
CA GLN A 77 12.47 17.30 6.58
C GLN A 77 11.37 18.04 5.81
N MET A 78 10.10 17.67 5.99
CA MET A 78 9.00 18.36 5.32
C MET A 78 8.92 19.82 5.76
N PRO A 79 8.82 20.76 4.82
CA PRO A 79 8.61 22.17 5.11
C PRO A 79 7.39 22.39 6.02
N GLU A 80 7.34 23.55 6.68
CA GLU A 80 6.18 23.91 7.46
C GLU A 80 4.93 24.00 6.58
N GLY A 81 3.84 23.36 7.00
CA GLY A 81 2.58 23.29 6.26
C GLY A 81 2.52 22.24 5.16
N GLU A 82 3.62 21.57 4.84
CA GLU A 82 3.65 20.46 3.89
C GLU A 82 3.63 19.10 4.61
N LYS A 83 3.09 18.07 3.90
CA LYS A 83 3.00 16.70 4.40
C LYS A 83 3.67 15.73 3.45
N LEU A 84 4.37 14.76 4.02
CA LEU A 84 4.91 13.62 3.28
C LEU A 84 3.75 12.68 2.90
N PRO A 85 3.45 12.48 1.60
CA PRO A 85 2.49 11.48 1.19
C PRO A 85 3.15 10.10 1.27
N VAL A 86 2.52 9.16 1.98
CA VAL A 86 2.98 7.78 2.12
C VAL A 86 1.91 6.83 1.60
N ALA A 87 2.23 6.08 0.53
CA ALA A 87 1.37 5.04 0.00
C ALA A 87 1.73 3.67 0.62
N CYS A 88 0.76 3.06 1.28
CA CYS A 88 0.89 1.75 1.93
C CYS A 88 0.12 0.70 1.13
N LEU A 89 0.85 -0.18 0.44
CA LEU A 89 0.30 -1.25 -0.40
C LEU A 89 0.23 -2.60 0.33
N GLY A 90 0.79 -2.66 1.54
CA GLY A 90 0.76 -3.81 2.45
C GLY A 90 0.34 -3.39 3.85
N ALA A 91 0.77 -4.15 4.86
CA ALA A 91 0.54 -3.79 6.26
C ALA A 91 1.17 -2.43 6.60
N VAL A 92 0.44 -1.61 7.36
CA VAL A 92 0.85 -0.24 7.69
C VAL A 92 1.82 -0.13 8.87
N THR A 93 2.49 -1.23 9.20
CA THR A 93 3.39 -1.38 10.35
C THR A 93 4.46 -0.29 10.41
N ASN A 94 5.13 -0.01 9.29
CA ASN A 94 6.23 0.97 9.26
C ASN A 94 5.75 2.38 9.62
N VAL A 95 4.60 2.80 9.09
CA VAL A 95 4.03 4.12 9.37
C VAL A 95 3.52 4.19 10.81
N ALA A 96 2.80 3.17 11.27
CA ALA A 96 2.31 3.12 12.63
C ALA A 96 3.47 3.15 13.65
N ALA A 97 4.53 2.37 13.42
CA ALA A 97 5.73 2.38 14.26
C ALA A 97 6.45 3.73 14.25
N ALA A 98 6.51 4.41 13.11
CA ALA A 98 7.06 5.76 13.02
C ALA A 98 6.27 6.75 13.90
N LEU A 99 4.94 6.70 13.82
CA LEU A 99 4.05 7.56 14.64
C LEU A 99 4.05 7.19 16.12
N GLU A 100 4.24 5.91 16.48
CA GLU A 100 4.39 5.51 17.89
C GLU A 100 5.74 5.95 18.46
N THR A 101 6.79 5.99 17.63
CA THR A 101 8.12 6.46 18.03
C THR A 101 8.19 7.98 18.10
N ARG A 102 7.53 8.69 17.17
CA ARG A 102 7.55 10.15 17.01
C ARG A 102 6.13 10.68 16.76
N PRO A 103 5.27 10.72 17.80
CA PRO A 103 3.86 11.09 17.64
C PRO A 103 3.62 12.48 17.04
N GLU A 104 4.53 13.42 17.29
CA GLU A 104 4.45 14.80 16.78
C GLU A 104 4.53 14.89 15.25
N LEU A 105 5.03 13.84 14.58
CA LEU A 105 5.09 13.80 13.12
C LEU A 105 3.74 13.56 12.44
N VAL A 106 2.68 13.33 13.19
CA VAL A 106 1.34 13.15 12.63
C VAL A 106 0.92 14.30 11.73
N SER A 107 1.25 15.54 12.11
CA SER A 107 0.98 16.74 11.31
C SER A 107 1.80 16.84 10.01
N LYS A 108 2.86 16.04 9.90
CA LYS A 108 3.77 15.98 8.75
C LYS A 108 3.49 14.80 7.80
N LEU A 109 2.50 13.96 8.11
CA LEU A 109 2.19 12.78 7.30
C LEU A 109 0.79 12.88 6.68
N LYS A 110 0.69 12.35 5.46
CA LYS A 110 -0.53 12.09 4.73
C LYS A 110 -0.48 10.64 4.24
N VAL A 111 -1.33 9.78 4.81
CA VAL A 111 -1.23 8.34 4.60
C VAL A 111 -2.34 7.86 3.67
N TYR A 112 -1.94 7.21 2.60
CA TYR A 112 -2.81 6.48 1.69
C TYR A 112 -2.59 4.98 1.90
N MET A 113 -3.65 4.22 2.02
CA MET A 113 -3.50 2.78 2.22
C MET A 113 -4.55 1.97 1.48
N LEU A 114 -4.16 0.78 1.04
CA LEU A 114 -5.09 -0.24 0.58
C LEU A 114 -5.32 -1.24 1.70
N GLY A 115 -6.59 -1.47 2.05
CA GLY A 115 -6.93 -2.48 3.04
C GLY A 115 -8.36 -2.35 3.56
N ALA A 116 -8.75 -3.29 4.38
CA ALA A 116 -10.09 -3.48 4.89
C ALA A 116 -11.13 -3.71 3.78
N GLN A 117 -12.35 -4.02 4.18
CA GLN A 117 -13.54 -4.01 3.33
C GLN A 117 -14.49 -2.94 3.85
N TYR A 118 -15.17 -2.26 2.96
CA TYR A 118 -16.17 -1.26 3.31
C TYR A 118 -17.40 -1.41 2.44
N ASP A 119 -18.58 -1.42 3.06
CA ASP A 119 -19.88 -1.35 2.40
C ASP A 119 -20.38 0.09 2.47
N PRO A 120 -20.29 0.87 1.38
CA PRO A 120 -20.67 2.28 1.42
C PRO A 120 -22.19 2.49 1.59
N ALA A 121 -23.02 1.52 1.18
CA ALA A 121 -24.48 1.60 1.32
C ALA A 121 -24.93 1.42 2.78
N ARG A 122 -24.17 0.64 3.57
CA ARG A 122 -24.48 0.34 4.97
C ARG A 122 -23.57 1.08 5.96
N GLY A 123 -22.48 1.66 5.50
CA GLY A 123 -21.46 2.28 6.35
C GLY A 123 -20.73 1.27 7.23
N VAL A 124 -20.58 0.02 6.78
CA VAL A 124 -20.04 -1.08 7.60
C VAL A 124 -18.62 -1.45 7.14
N TRP A 125 -17.71 -1.50 8.10
CA TRP A 125 -16.35 -1.95 7.92
C TRP A 125 -16.16 -3.42 8.27
N ASN A 126 -15.24 -4.09 7.54
CA ASN A 126 -14.74 -5.41 7.90
C ASN A 126 -13.21 -5.40 7.78
N LYS A 127 -12.54 -5.58 8.91
CA LYS A 127 -11.07 -5.60 9.02
C LYS A 127 -10.45 -6.96 8.66
N SER A 128 -11.26 -7.96 8.28
CA SER A 128 -10.78 -9.28 7.86
C SER A 128 -10.30 -9.26 6.41
N GLU A 129 -9.30 -8.43 6.13
CA GLU A 129 -8.64 -8.30 4.83
C GLU A 129 -7.16 -8.63 4.99
N PHE A 130 -6.46 -8.98 3.90
CA PHE A 130 -5.11 -9.51 3.93
C PHE A 130 -4.10 -8.55 4.58
N ASN A 131 -4.02 -7.30 4.13
CA ASN A 131 -3.07 -6.31 4.66
C ASN A 131 -3.34 -6.01 6.14
N ILE A 132 -4.62 -5.90 6.50
CA ILE A 132 -5.02 -5.61 7.88
C ILE A 132 -4.73 -6.81 8.81
N ARG A 133 -4.95 -8.04 8.35
CA ARG A 133 -4.64 -9.23 9.15
C ARG A 133 -3.15 -9.42 9.40
N ASN A 134 -2.29 -8.87 8.56
CA ASN A 134 -0.85 -8.90 8.78
C ASN A 134 -0.42 -7.99 9.94
N ASP A 135 -1.13 -6.87 10.18
CA ASP A 135 -0.92 -6.02 11.35
C ASP A 135 -2.17 -5.20 11.70
N LEU A 136 -3.13 -5.85 12.37
CA LEU A 136 -4.35 -5.19 12.83
C LEU A 136 -4.06 -4.06 13.83
N ASN A 137 -3.06 -4.25 14.69
CA ASN A 137 -2.69 -3.25 15.68
C ASN A 137 -2.23 -1.95 15.00
N ALA A 138 -1.39 -2.06 13.97
CA ALA A 138 -0.93 -0.90 13.22
C ALA A 138 -2.10 -0.17 12.55
N PHE A 139 -3.04 -0.90 11.95
CA PHE A 139 -4.22 -0.28 11.35
C PHE A 139 -5.10 0.44 12.38
N ASP A 140 -5.37 -0.20 13.52
CA ASP A 140 -6.14 0.41 14.60
C ASP A 140 -5.45 1.67 15.15
N ARG A 141 -4.11 1.68 15.23
CA ARG A 141 -3.37 2.88 15.63
C ARG A 141 -3.54 4.04 14.66
N LEU A 142 -3.52 3.80 13.35
CA LEU A 142 -3.80 4.85 12.37
C LEU A 142 -5.25 5.34 12.46
N LEU A 143 -6.22 4.43 12.63
CA LEU A 143 -7.62 4.79 12.78
C LEU A 143 -7.91 5.58 14.08
N ASN A 144 -7.23 5.22 15.18
CA ASN A 144 -7.40 5.88 16.48
C ASN A 144 -6.74 7.27 16.54
N ASN A 145 -5.81 7.58 15.64
CA ASN A 145 -5.11 8.85 15.61
C ASN A 145 -6.00 9.93 14.97
N GLN A 146 -6.56 10.82 15.80
CA GLN A 146 -7.56 11.83 15.38
C GLN A 146 -6.99 12.90 14.44
N GLU A 147 -5.67 13.15 14.47
CA GLU A 147 -5.01 14.20 13.70
C GLU A 147 -4.45 13.70 12.38
N LEU A 148 -4.34 12.38 12.19
CA LEU A 148 -3.75 11.80 11.00
C LEU A 148 -4.65 12.00 9.77
N GLU A 149 -4.11 12.60 8.74
CA GLU A 149 -4.75 12.65 7.42
C GLU A 149 -4.65 11.27 6.74
N LEU A 150 -5.76 10.52 6.78
CA LEU A 150 -5.82 9.13 6.34
C LEU A 150 -6.79 8.95 5.18
N TYR A 151 -6.31 8.28 4.14
CA TYR A 151 -7.03 7.91 2.93
C TYR A 151 -7.03 6.38 2.81
N VAL A 152 -8.19 5.79 2.72
CA VAL A 152 -8.34 4.34 2.62
C VAL A 152 -8.96 3.96 1.29
N MET A 153 -8.27 3.10 0.54
CA MET A 153 -8.83 2.36 -0.59
C MET A 153 -9.30 1.00 -0.05
N PRO A 154 -10.60 0.79 0.16
CA PRO A 154 -11.08 -0.53 0.58
C PRO A 154 -10.81 -1.58 -0.50
N ALA A 155 -10.44 -2.79 -0.09
CA ALA A 155 -10.32 -3.91 -1.02
C ALA A 155 -11.64 -4.20 -1.75
N SER A 156 -12.79 -3.95 -1.11
CA SER A 156 -14.10 -4.01 -1.78
C SER A 156 -14.21 -3.04 -2.97
N THR A 157 -13.69 -1.83 -2.85
CA THR A 157 -13.63 -0.85 -3.94
C THR A 157 -12.63 -1.26 -5.02
N ALA A 158 -11.41 -1.65 -4.63
CA ALA A 158 -10.37 -2.08 -5.57
C ALA A 158 -10.73 -3.38 -6.32
N SER A 159 -11.63 -4.21 -5.79
CA SER A 159 -11.96 -5.55 -6.32
C SER A 159 -12.52 -5.55 -7.75
N VAL A 160 -13.02 -4.43 -8.23
CA VAL A 160 -13.55 -4.31 -9.60
C VAL A 160 -12.44 -4.08 -10.63
N PHE A 161 -11.25 -3.65 -10.19
CA PHE A 161 -10.11 -3.40 -11.07
C PHE A 161 -9.40 -4.70 -11.42
N ARG A 162 -9.80 -5.29 -12.54
CA ARG A 162 -9.35 -6.64 -12.93
C ARG A 162 -8.84 -6.64 -14.35
N PHE A 163 -7.62 -7.14 -14.51
CA PHE A 163 -7.02 -7.36 -15.83
C PHE A 163 -7.27 -8.79 -16.30
N ASP A 164 -7.56 -8.94 -17.59
CA ASP A 164 -7.61 -10.24 -18.24
C ASP A 164 -6.20 -10.84 -18.31
N HIS A 165 -6.07 -12.08 -17.85
CA HIS A 165 -4.76 -12.74 -17.72
C HIS A 165 -4.07 -12.92 -19.07
N GLN A 166 -4.78 -13.50 -20.03
CA GLN A 166 -4.18 -13.80 -21.35
C GLN A 166 -3.93 -12.54 -22.18
N ALA A 167 -4.86 -11.58 -22.13
CA ALA A 167 -4.70 -10.30 -22.81
C ALA A 167 -3.51 -9.52 -22.24
N SER A 168 -3.31 -9.54 -20.92
CA SER A 168 -2.16 -8.89 -20.26
C SER A 168 -0.84 -9.54 -20.66
N LEU A 169 -0.75 -10.86 -20.64
CA LEU A 169 0.44 -11.59 -21.11
C LEU A 169 0.75 -11.26 -22.57
N HIS A 170 -0.28 -11.22 -23.41
CA HIS A 170 -0.10 -10.85 -24.80
C HIS A 170 0.43 -9.42 -24.95
N LYS A 171 -0.17 -8.44 -24.28
CA LYS A 171 0.32 -7.04 -24.29
C LYS A 171 1.78 -6.93 -23.84
N LEU A 172 2.14 -7.59 -22.72
CA LEU A 172 3.50 -7.58 -22.19
C LEU A 172 4.50 -8.23 -23.14
N SER A 173 4.11 -9.31 -23.84
CA SER A 173 4.97 -10.00 -24.81
C SER A 173 5.29 -9.18 -26.07
N GLN A 174 4.50 -8.14 -26.35
CA GLN A 174 4.75 -7.23 -27.46
C GLN A 174 5.70 -6.06 -27.11
N MET A 175 6.08 -5.95 -25.83
CA MET A 175 6.96 -4.88 -25.34
C MET A 175 8.37 -5.42 -25.18
N ASP A 176 9.36 -4.78 -25.83
CA ASP A 176 10.77 -5.16 -25.67
C ASP A 176 11.44 -4.28 -24.61
N HIS A 177 11.04 -4.45 -23.36
CA HIS A 177 11.62 -3.75 -22.22
C HIS A 177 11.86 -4.73 -21.05
N PRO A 178 12.93 -4.57 -20.23
CA PRO A 178 13.22 -5.45 -19.11
C PRO A 178 12.04 -5.56 -18.12
N VAL A 179 11.39 -4.44 -17.79
CA VAL A 179 10.22 -4.41 -16.90
C VAL A 179 9.07 -5.26 -17.42
N SER A 180 8.75 -5.17 -18.72
CA SER A 180 7.67 -5.98 -19.29
C SER A 180 7.97 -7.48 -19.26
N LYS A 181 9.25 -7.87 -19.37
CA LYS A 181 9.70 -9.27 -19.23
C LYS A 181 9.55 -9.75 -17.78
N ILE A 182 9.91 -8.90 -16.80
CA ILE A 182 9.70 -9.21 -15.37
C ILE A 182 8.20 -9.37 -15.07
N LEU A 183 7.38 -8.42 -15.50
CA LEU A 183 5.94 -8.47 -15.31
C LEU A 183 5.32 -9.70 -15.99
N ALA A 184 5.69 -10.02 -17.22
CA ALA A 184 5.20 -11.20 -17.93
C ALA A 184 5.56 -12.50 -17.20
N ARG A 185 6.80 -12.62 -16.70
CA ARG A 185 7.22 -13.76 -15.87
C ARG A 185 6.37 -13.87 -14.61
N ARG A 186 6.21 -12.79 -13.85
CA ARG A 186 5.39 -12.76 -12.64
C ARG A 186 3.92 -13.08 -12.93
N TRP A 187 3.41 -12.57 -14.02
CA TRP A 187 2.04 -12.85 -14.46
C TRP A 187 1.83 -14.33 -14.79
N ALA A 188 2.79 -14.95 -15.46
CA ALA A 188 2.74 -16.39 -15.79
C ALA A 188 2.85 -17.30 -14.56
N GLU A 189 3.55 -16.88 -13.52
CA GLU A 189 3.71 -17.62 -12.26
C GLU A 189 2.44 -17.63 -11.39
N VAL A 190 1.55 -16.66 -11.58
CA VAL A 190 0.35 -16.50 -10.75
C VAL A 190 -0.81 -17.30 -11.32
N SER A 191 -1.36 -18.21 -10.52
CA SER A 191 -2.59 -18.94 -10.85
C SER A 191 -3.83 -18.09 -10.52
N ALA A 192 -4.05 -17.02 -11.28
CA ALA A 192 -5.10 -16.02 -11.03
C ALA A 192 -6.45 -16.34 -11.72
N GLY A 193 -6.55 -17.48 -12.43
CA GLY A 193 -7.70 -17.79 -13.28
C GLY A 193 -7.74 -16.90 -14.53
N GLU A 194 -8.95 -16.56 -15.00
CA GLU A 194 -9.14 -15.75 -16.22
C GLU A 194 -8.80 -14.28 -15.99
N LYS A 195 -9.02 -13.76 -14.79
CA LYS A 195 -8.80 -12.36 -14.43
C LYS A 195 -8.02 -12.24 -13.12
N TRP A 196 -7.12 -11.27 -13.06
CA TRP A 196 -6.36 -10.92 -11.87
C TRP A 196 -6.73 -9.52 -11.38
N THR A 197 -7.05 -9.39 -10.09
CA THR A 197 -7.38 -8.10 -9.48
C THR A 197 -6.10 -7.32 -9.19
N MET A 198 -6.06 -6.08 -9.66
CA MET A 198 -4.96 -5.14 -9.50
C MET A 198 -5.15 -4.30 -8.23
N TRP A 199 -5.10 -4.96 -7.08
CA TRP A 199 -5.39 -4.36 -5.79
C TRP A 199 -4.62 -3.06 -5.56
N ASP A 200 -3.31 -3.15 -5.52
CA ASP A 200 -2.41 -2.05 -5.15
C ASP A 200 -2.38 -0.97 -6.23
N LEU A 201 -2.47 -1.38 -7.48
CA LEU A 201 -2.51 -0.47 -8.61
C LEU A 201 -3.75 0.44 -8.55
N ALA A 202 -4.90 -0.04 -8.03
CA ALA A 202 -6.09 0.78 -7.86
C ALA A 202 -5.84 2.00 -6.96
N LEU A 203 -5.08 1.83 -5.87
CA LEU A 203 -4.71 2.95 -5.01
C LEU A 203 -3.76 3.91 -5.70
N ILE A 204 -2.74 3.39 -6.39
CA ILE A 204 -1.74 4.22 -7.07
C ILE A 204 -2.38 5.00 -8.21
N GLU A 205 -3.23 4.37 -9.03
CA GLU A 205 -3.97 5.07 -10.09
C GLU A 205 -4.88 6.16 -9.53
N ALA A 206 -5.60 5.90 -8.43
CA ALA A 206 -6.45 6.90 -7.77
C ALA A 206 -5.64 8.07 -7.18
N MET A 207 -4.39 7.86 -6.77
CA MET A 207 -3.50 8.91 -6.29
C MET A 207 -2.95 9.78 -7.44
N ILE A 208 -2.63 9.15 -8.58
CA ILE A 208 -2.06 9.83 -9.76
C ILE A 208 -3.15 10.51 -10.58
N HIS A 209 -4.31 9.88 -10.68
CA HIS A 209 -5.48 10.31 -11.45
C HIS A 209 -6.72 10.42 -10.54
N PRO A 210 -6.82 11.49 -9.71
CA PRO A 210 -7.91 11.62 -8.74
C PRO A 210 -9.30 11.68 -9.36
N ASP A 211 -9.40 12.07 -10.62
CA ASP A 211 -10.64 12.10 -11.41
C ASP A 211 -11.17 10.71 -11.78
N MET A 212 -10.34 9.66 -11.68
CA MET A 212 -10.73 8.27 -11.91
C MET A 212 -11.25 7.57 -10.66
N ALA A 213 -11.40 8.27 -9.53
CA ALA A 213 -11.90 7.71 -8.28
C ALA A 213 -12.83 8.67 -7.55
N THR A 214 -13.83 8.13 -6.87
CA THR A 214 -14.68 8.92 -5.96
C THR A 214 -14.15 8.80 -4.54
N LEU A 215 -13.76 9.94 -3.98
CA LEU A 215 -13.29 10.06 -2.61
C LEU A 215 -14.37 10.72 -1.75
N GLU A 216 -14.71 10.11 -0.62
CA GLU A 216 -15.75 10.63 0.27
C GLU A 216 -15.29 10.56 1.73
N GLU A 217 -15.76 11.49 2.54
CA GLU A 217 -15.59 11.44 3.98
C GLU A 217 -16.55 10.41 4.58
N ARG A 218 -16.00 9.48 5.35
CA ARG A 218 -16.74 8.40 6.02
C ARG A 218 -16.27 8.22 7.46
N ALA A 219 -17.20 7.80 8.32
CA ALA A 219 -16.83 7.43 9.67
C ALA A 219 -15.97 6.17 9.68
N ALA A 220 -14.86 6.21 10.41
CA ALA A 220 -14.05 5.04 10.75
C ALA A 220 -14.90 4.03 11.58
N PRO A 221 -14.43 2.79 11.73
CA PRO A 221 -15.13 1.81 12.56
C PRO A 221 -15.45 2.34 13.96
N PRO A 222 -16.64 2.06 14.52
CA PRO A 222 -17.04 2.58 15.83
C PRO A 222 -16.07 2.23 16.96
N GLU A 223 -15.46 1.05 16.91
CA GLU A 223 -14.44 0.61 17.87
C GLU A 223 -13.16 1.46 17.81
N ASN A 224 -12.94 2.21 16.72
CA ASN A 224 -11.86 3.17 16.56
C ASN A 224 -12.32 4.62 16.74
N GLY A 225 -13.40 4.82 17.49
CA GLY A 225 -13.92 6.14 17.84
C GLY A 225 -14.73 6.84 16.74
N GLY A 226 -14.93 6.21 15.57
CA GLY A 226 -15.81 6.72 14.52
C GLY A 226 -15.39 8.08 13.94
N ARG A 227 -14.11 8.46 14.01
CA ARG A 227 -13.63 9.71 13.40
C ARG A 227 -13.86 9.74 11.90
N ILE A 228 -13.90 10.91 11.32
CA ILE A 228 -14.02 11.04 9.87
C ILE A 228 -12.67 10.80 9.20
N ILE A 229 -12.66 9.94 8.17
CA ILE A 229 -11.52 9.64 7.31
C ILE A 229 -11.93 9.71 5.85
N ASN A 230 -10.95 9.80 4.96
CA ASN A 230 -11.18 9.81 3.52
C ASN A 230 -11.23 8.37 2.99
N VAL A 231 -12.27 8.03 2.26
CA VAL A 231 -12.50 6.67 1.74
C VAL A 231 -12.79 6.72 0.25
N TYR A 232 -12.07 5.95 -0.52
CA TYR A 232 -12.39 5.73 -1.93
C TYR A 232 -13.60 4.80 -2.03
N THR A 233 -14.72 5.31 -2.51
CA THR A 233 -16.00 4.59 -2.58
C THR A 233 -16.29 3.98 -3.94
N SER A 234 -15.69 4.52 -5.00
CA SER A 234 -15.72 3.94 -6.35
C SER A 234 -14.46 4.30 -7.13
N ILE A 235 -14.20 3.58 -8.21
CA ILE A 235 -13.12 3.80 -9.17
C ILE A 235 -13.63 3.57 -10.60
N GLU A 236 -12.90 4.11 -11.59
CA GLU A 236 -13.15 3.93 -13.02
C GLU A 236 -12.15 2.90 -13.60
N PRO A 237 -12.41 1.59 -13.49
CA PRO A 237 -11.41 0.55 -13.75
C PRO A 237 -10.93 0.52 -15.21
N GLU A 238 -11.78 0.83 -16.17
CA GLU A 238 -11.43 0.85 -17.61
C GLU A 238 -10.47 2.00 -17.92
N GLN A 239 -10.69 3.17 -17.30
CA GLN A 239 -9.82 4.33 -17.48
C GLN A 239 -8.47 4.10 -16.80
N MET A 240 -8.46 3.53 -15.60
CA MET A 240 -7.25 3.16 -14.87
C MET A 240 -6.44 2.09 -15.64
N GLU A 241 -7.10 1.07 -16.21
CA GLU A 241 -6.41 0.08 -17.05
C GLU A 241 -5.76 0.74 -18.27
N ALA A 242 -6.46 1.65 -18.94
CA ALA A 242 -5.93 2.37 -20.08
C ALA A 242 -4.74 3.25 -19.69
N ALA A 243 -4.80 3.96 -18.56
CA ALA A 243 -3.71 4.77 -18.02
C ALA A 243 -2.48 3.92 -17.75
N PHE A 244 -2.61 2.81 -17.03
CA PHE A 244 -1.53 1.87 -16.75
C PHE A 244 -0.82 1.39 -18.01
N TRP A 245 -1.58 0.90 -19.02
CA TRP A 245 -0.97 0.40 -20.25
C TRP A 245 -0.32 1.50 -21.07
N ASN A 246 -0.83 2.73 -21.03
CA ASN A 246 -0.23 3.88 -21.69
C ASN A 246 1.10 4.28 -21.04
N SER A 247 1.15 4.37 -19.70
CA SER A 247 2.38 4.67 -18.97
C SER A 247 3.43 3.59 -19.19
N LEU A 248 3.05 2.31 -19.09
CA LEU A 248 3.98 1.21 -19.33
C LEU A 248 4.56 1.21 -20.76
N LYS A 249 3.82 1.73 -21.74
CA LYS A 249 4.27 1.80 -23.14
C LYS A 249 5.13 3.02 -23.45
N ASN A 250 4.84 4.16 -22.82
CA ASN A 250 5.38 5.45 -23.23
C ASN A 250 6.37 6.06 -22.24
N ASP A 251 6.29 5.69 -20.95
CA ASP A 251 7.03 6.35 -19.88
C ASP A 251 8.16 5.48 -19.31
N LEU A 252 8.36 4.28 -19.86
CA LEU A 252 9.53 3.47 -19.51
C LEU A 252 10.81 4.11 -20.08
N PRO A 253 11.91 4.18 -19.30
CA PRO A 253 13.17 4.77 -19.72
C PRO A 253 13.81 4.05 -20.90
#